data_a2a5126191a1c48e741026d69ff7d0ef
#
_entry.id   a2a5126191a1c48e741026d69ff7d0ef
#
_cell.length_a   1.000
_cell.length_b   1.000
_cell.length_c   1.000
_cell.angle_alpha   90.00
_cell.angle_beta   90.00
_cell.angle_gamma   90.00
#
_symmetry.space_group_name_H-M   'P 1'
#
loop_
_entity.id
_entity.type
_entity.pdbx_description
1 polymer ?
#
loop_
_entity_poly.entity_id
_entity_poly.type
_entity_poly.pdbx_seq_one_letter_code
_entity_poly.pdbx_strand_id
1 'polypeptide(L)'
;MNRQALDDLKQQIPLMGYLQAHDWQPARPLSPGRWMGLCPLHGDHQPSFLVDSNKDLFYCYGCGRGGDVIRFAELYHQVKFPQAVAWLRQWRGVEPLLHEAARFYRIQLHRHSEAVAYLYQRGIRSRALLDHMRIGYAPGGCLRGWLAQLGYSLPTLRQAGLVTGVGYDAYVRRIIFPLEDNLYGRSLSPSAPPHRFLPGSKGGLYAWKQVQSYRK
;
A
#
# COMPACT_ATOMS: atom_id res chain seq x y z
N MET A 1 -11.23 -27.88 -3.45
CA MET A 1 -11.49 -26.45 -3.81
C MET A 1 -11.74 -26.38 -5.30
N ASN A 2 -12.79 -25.67 -5.75
CA ASN A 2 -13.17 -25.59 -7.15
C ASN A 2 -12.16 -24.69 -7.91
N ARG A 3 -11.79 -25.08 -9.14
CA ARG A 3 -10.87 -24.33 -10.04
C ARG A 3 -11.35 -22.90 -10.26
N GLN A 4 -12.65 -22.70 -10.47
CA GLN A 4 -13.27 -21.38 -10.63
C GLN A 4 -12.98 -20.46 -9.45
N ALA A 5 -13.11 -20.92 -8.21
CA ALA A 5 -12.86 -20.13 -7.02
C ALA A 5 -11.37 -19.73 -6.85
N LEU A 6 -10.44 -20.46 -7.48
CA LEU A 6 -9.03 -20.11 -7.53
C LEU A 6 -8.77 -19.05 -8.60
N ASP A 7 -9.40 -19.18 -9.75
CA ASP A 7 -9.27 -18.23 -10.83
C ASP A 7 -9.88 -16.87 -10.43
N ASP A 8 -11.03 -16.88 -9.74
CA ASP A 8 -11.65 -15.67 -9.17
C ASP A 8 -10.72 -15.01 -8.13
N LEU A 9 -10.07 -15.79 -7.26
CA LEU A 9 -9.12 -15.27 -6.29
C LEU A 9 -7.92 -14.58 -6.96
N LYS A 10 -7.35 -15.19 -8.01
CA LYS A 10 -6.24 -14.63 -8.79
C LYS A 10 -6.63 -13.33 -9.49
N GLN A 11 -7.85 -13.27 -10.05
CA GLN A 11 -8.35 -12.04 -10.69
C GLN A 11 -8.58 -10.91 -9.70
N GLN A 12 -8.95 -11.24 -8.45
CA GLN A 12 -9.18 -10.25 -7.39
C GLN A 12 -7.88 -9.69 -6.81
N ILE A 13 -6.77 -10.40 -6.95
CA ILE A 13 -5.48 -10.05 -6.37
C ILE A 13 -4.42 -9.99 -7.47
N PRO A 14 -4.32 -8.86 -8.21
CA PRO A 14 -3.26 -8.67 -9.21
C PRO A 14 -1.88 -8.84 -8.57
N LEU A 15 -1.04 -9.66 -9.18
CA LEU A 15 0.31 -9.98 -8.67
C LEU A 15 1.15 -8.72 -8.45
N MET A 16 1.10 -7.75 -9.36
CA MET A 16 1.85 -6.49 -9.22
C MET A 16 1.44 -5.75 -7.94
N GLY A 17 0.12 -5.65 -7.66
CA GLY A 17 -0.38 -5.01 -6.44
C GLY A 17 0.05 -5.74 -5.17
N TYR A 18 0.06 -7.08 -5.22
CA TYR A 18 0.52 -7.91 -4.11
C TYR A 18 2.02 -7.73 -3.85
N LEU A 19 2.85 -7.69 -4.89
CA LEU A 19 4.29 -7.44 -4.79
C LEU A 19 4.60 -6.06 -4.21
N GLN A 20 3.91 -5.02 -4.69
CA GLN A 20 4.09 -3.64 -4.20
C GLN A 20 3.69 -3.47 -2.74
N ALA A 21 2.67 -4.18 -2.28
CA ALA A 21 2.28 -4.23 -0.88
C ALA A 21 3.35 -4.87 0.03
N HIS A 22 4.22 -5.71 -0.54
CA HIS A 22 5.37 -6.31 0.13
C HIS A 22 6.69 -5.61 -0.20
N ASP A 23 6.62 -4.28 -0.43
CA ASP A 23 7.76 -3.37 -0.67
C ASP A 23 8.58 -3.70 -1.94
N TRP A 24 8.10 -4.57 -2.85
CA TRP A 24 8.78 -4.81 -4.11
C TRP A 24 8.62 -3.61 -5.06
N GLN A 25 9.74 -3.19 -5.63
CA GLN A 25 9.78 -2.09 -6.60
C GLN A 25 10.47 -2.55 -7.87
N PRO A 26 9.89 -2.29 -9.06
CA PRO A 26 10.59 -2.56 -10.31
C PRO A 26 11.81 -1.64 -10.46
N ALA A 27 12.94 -2.20 -10.87
CA ALA A 27 14.12 -1.43 -11.19
C ALA A 27 14.00 -0.74 -12.56
N ARG A 28 13.32 -1.40 -13.53
CA ARG A 28 13.11 -0.86 -14.88
C ARG A 28 11.92 -1.53 -15.60
N PRO A 29 11.24 -0.80 -16.51
CA PRO A 29 10.33 -1.42 -17.46
C PRO A 29 11.12 -2.18 -18.55
N LEU A 30 10.54 -3.25 -19.08
CA LEU A 30 11.04 -3.96 -20.27
C LEU A 30 10.17 -3.69 -21.51
N SER A 31 8.85 -3.69 -21.32
CA SER A 31 7.84 -3.39 -22.34
C SER A 31 6.53 -3.04 -21.63
N PRO A 32 5.48 -2.58 -22.32
CA PRO A 32 4.18 -2.33 -21.69
C PRO A 32 3.69 -3.55 -20.88
N GLY A 33 3.45 -3.35 -19.58
CA GLY A 33 3.01 -4.39 -18.65
C GLY A 33 4.10 -5.37 -18.19
N ARG A 34 5.37 -5.19 -18.58
CA ARG A 34 6.49 -6.07 -18.17
C ARG A 34 7.57 -5.29 -17.44
N TRP A 35 7.95 -5.78 -16.28
CA TRP A 35 8.85 -5.13 -15.34
C TRP A 35 9.94 -6.04 -14.86
N MET A 36 11.13 -5.51 -14.64
CA MET A 36 12.26 -6.24 -14.07
C MET A 36 12.69 -5.57 -12.76
N GLY A 37 12.95 -6.38 -11.74
CA GLY A 37 13.44 -5.91 -10.43
C GLY A 37 14.31 -6.94 -9.73
N LEU A 38 14.72 -6.63 -8.51
CA LEU A 38 15.40 -7.59 -7.64
C LEU A 38 14.40 -8.65 -7.16
N CYS A 39 14.86 -9.89 -7.03
CA CYS A 39 14.01 -10.98 -6.60
C CYS A 39 13.79 -10.96 -5.09
N PRO A 40 12.53 -10.95 -4.60
CA PRO A 40 12.25 -10.99 -3.17
C PRO A 40 12.33 -12.42 -2.58
N LEU A 41 12.57 -13.44 -3.43
CA LEU A 41 12.56 -14.84 -3.03
C LEU A 41 13.97 -15.42 -2.75
N HIS A 42 15.03 -14.66 -3.03
CA HIS A 42 16.42 -15.02 -2.74
C HIS A 42 17.27 -13.74 -2.61
N GLY A 43 18.48 -13.86 -2.11
CA GLY A 43 19.46 -12.76 -2.09
C GLY A 43 19.89 -12.38 -3.50
N ASP A 44 19.25 -11.37 -4.07
CA ASP A 44 19.47 -10.91 -5.45
C ASP A 44 20.16 -9.55 -5.45
N HIS A 45 21.26 -9.45 -6.20
CA HIS A 45 22.04 -8.22 -6.32
C HIS A 45 21.95 -7.60 -7.72
N GLN A 46 21.35 -8.33 -8.68
CA GLN A 46 21.12 -7.86 -10.04
C GLN A 46 19.67 -8.15 -10.44
N PRO A 47 18.93 -7.19 -11.03
CA PRO A 47 17.54 -7.40 -11.40
C PRO A 47 17.34 -8.64 -12.28
N SER A 48 16.75 -9.69 -11.69
CA SER A 48 16.49 -10.97 -12.33
C SER A 48 15.02 -11.43 -12.25
N PHE A 49 14.20 -10.68 -11.53
CA PHE A 49 12.79 -10.97 -11.29
C PHE A 49 11.91 -10.25 -12.30
N LEU A 50 11.35 -10.99 -13.25
CA LEU A 50 10.41 -10.52 -14.26
C LEU A 50 8.98 -10.60 -13.71
N VAL A 51 8.21 -9.53 -13.86
CA VAL A 51 6.76 -9.49 -13.64
C VAL A 51 6.06 -9.11 -14.93
N ASP A 52 5.11 -9.93 -15.37
CA ASP A 52 4.24 -9.68 -16.51
C ASP A 52 2.82 -9.40 -15.97
N SER A 53 2.46 -8.13 -15.84
CA SER A 53 1.14 -7.71 -15.31
C SER A 53 0.00 -7.94 -16.31
N ASN A 54 0.28 -8.20 -17.57
CA ASN A 54 -0.77 -8.57 -18.55
C ASN A 54 -1.21 -10.02 -18.36
N LYS A 55 -0.30 -10.88 -17.86
CA LYS A 55 -0.55 -12.30 -17.60
C LYS A 55 -0.72 -12.61 -16.13
N ASP A 56 -0.44 -11.63 -15.25
CA ASP A 56 -0.39 -11.80 -13.78
C ASP A 56 0.57 -12.93 -13.35
N LEU A 57 1.74 -12.99 -14.01
CA LEU A 57 2.77 -14.01 -13.77
C LEU A 57 4.11 -13.36 -13.45
N PHE A 58 4.92 -14.06 -12.64
CA PHE A 58 6.32 -13.75 -12.46
C PHE A 58 7.23 -14.89 -12.90
N TYR A 59 8.48 -14.55 -13.17
CA TYR A 59 9.57 -15.51 -13.34
C TYR A 59 10.88 -14.86 -12.92
N CYS A 60 11.68 -15.59 -12.13
CA CYS A 60 13.01 -15.17 -11.73
C CYS A 60 14.07 -15.95 -12.50
N TYR A 61 14.90 -15.27 -13.26
CA TYR A 61 16.00 -15.88 -14.00
C TYR A 61 17.17 -16.28 -13.08
N GLY A 62 17.29 -15.69 -11.88
CA GLY A 62 18.33 -16.03 -10.91
C GLY A 62 18.07 -17.34 -10.18
N CYS A 63 16.85 -17.52 -9.64
CA CYS A 63 16.52 -18.73 -8.88
C CYS A 63 15.59 -19.73 -9.59
N GLY A 64 15.19 -19.47 -10.84
CA GLY A 64 14.33 -20.34 -11.66
C GLY A 64 12.88 -20.47 -11.17
N ARG A 65 12.46 -19.68 -10.17
CA ARG A 65 11.10 -19.74 -9.60
C ARG A 65 10.17 -18.87 -10.43
N GLY A 66 8.93 -19.36 -10.65
CA GLY A 66 7.92 -18.63 -11.38
C GLY A 66 6.53 -19.12 -11.04
N GLY A 67 5.50 -18.33 -11.41
CA GLY A 67 4.10 -18.66 -11.21
C GLY A 67 3.21 -17.42 -11.10
N ASP A 68 2.02 -17.63 -10.53
CA ASP A 68 1.01 -16.61 -10.25
C ASP A 68 1.13 -16.09 -8.80
N VAL A 69 0.18 -15.26 -8.38
CA VAL A 69 0.12 -14.68 -7.02
C VAL A 69 0.05 -15.75 -5.93
N ILE A 70 -0.63 -16.89 -6.17
CA ILE A 70 -0.73 -17.96 -5.19
C ILE A 70 0.64 -18.61 -5.02
N ARG A 71 1.31 -18.93 -6.13
CA ARG A 71 2.66 -19.50 -6.11
C ARG A 71 3.68 -18.54 -5.49
N PHE A 72 3.55 -17.24 -5.75
CA PHE A 72 4.37 -16.23 -5.11
C PHE A 72 4.16 -16.24 -3.58
N ALA A 73 2.91 -16.24 -3.11
CA ALA A 73 2.60 -16.27 -1.68
C ALA A 73 3.14 -17.53 -0.98
N GLU A 74 3.06 -18.72 -1.63
CA GLU A 74 3.68 -19.95 -1.11
C GLU A 74 5.18 -19.77 -0.87
N LEU A 75 5.88 -19.23 -1.87
CA LEU A 75 7.34 -19.10 -1.86
C LEU A 75 7.80 -17.99 -0.90
N TYR A 76 7.11 -16.86 -0.89
CA TYR A 76 7.47 -15.69 -0.10
C TYR A 76 7.23 -15.92 1.41
N HIS A 77 6.07 -16.48 1.77
CA HIS A 77 5.72 -16.77 3.16
C HIS A 77 6.18 -18.15 3.61
N GLN A 78 6.81 -18.96 2.72
CA GLN A 78 7.26 -20.33 3.00
C GLN A 78 6.15 -21.23 3.54
N VAL A 79 4.94 -21.11 2.97
CA VAL A 79 3.75 -21.86 3.37
C VAL A 79 3.30 -22.81 2.25
N LYS A 80 2.47 -23.81 2.60
CA LYS A 80 1.86 -24.73 1.62
C LYS A 80 0.68 -24.09 0.92
N PHE A 81 0.33 -24.59 -0.27
CA PHE A 81 -0.77 -24.08 -1.10
C PHE A 81 -2.08 -23.79 -0.34
N PRO A 82 -2.64 -24.67 0.53
CA PRO A 82 -3.87 -24.34 1.25
C PRO A 82 -3.73 -23.12 2.17
N GLN A 83 -2.57 -22.95 2.78
CA GLN A 83 -2.26 -21.81 3.67
C GLN A 83 -2.07 -20.52 2.87
N ALA A 84 -1.39 -20.59 1.73
CA ALA A 84 -1.24 -19.44 0.83
C ALA A 84 -2.61 -18.95 0.33
N VAL A 85 -3.49 -19.86 -0.07
CA VAL A 85 -4.85 -19.53 -0.49
C VAL A 85 -5.69 -18.95 0.66
N ALA A 86 -5.59 -19.51 1.87
CA ALA A 86 -6.28 -18.96 3.06
C ALA A 86 -5.76 -17.55 3.37
N TRP A 87 -4.47 -17.34 3.28
CA TRP A 87 -3.83 -16.04 3.46
C TRP A 87 -4.30 -15.01 2.44
N LEU A 88 -4.24 -15.36 1.13
CA LEU A 88 -4.71 -14.49 0.05
C LEU A 88 -6.20 -14.15 0.14
N ARG A 89 -7.03 -15.08 0.65
CA ARG A 89 -8.46 -14.79 0.90
C ARG A 89 -8.68 -13.78 2.01
N GLN A 90 -7.80 -13.75 3.00
CA GLN A 90 -7.80 -12.74 4.06
C GLN A 90 -7.16 -11.44 3.59
N TRP A 91 -6.25 -11.53 2.61
CA TRP A 91 -5.65 -10.40 1.94
C TRP A 91 -6.69 -9.73 1.03
N ARG A 92 -7.53 -8.95 1.66
CA ARG A 92 -8.57 -8.21 0.95
C ARG A 92 -7.93 -6.97 0.37
N GLY A 93 -7.65 -6.80 -0.86
CA GLY A 93 -7.26 -5.61 -1.64
C GLY A 93 -7.28 -4.20 -1.00
N VAL A 94 -7.57 -4.14 0.30
CA VAL A 94 -7.55 -2.94 1.13
C VAL A 94 -6.12 -2.57 1.51
N GLU A 95 -5.24 -3.55 1.71
CA GLU A 95 -3.86 -3.31 2.14
C GLU A 95 -3.03 -2.62 1.04
N PRO A 96 -3.03 -3.08 -0.24
CA PRO A 96 -2.44 -2.30 -1.32
C PRO A 96 -3.10 -0.95 -1.52
N LEU A 97 -4.42 -0.90 -1.38
CA LEU A 97 -5.18 0.34 -1.50
C LEU A 97 -4.78 1.35 -0.42
N LEU A 98 -4.61 0.91 0.84
CA LEU A 98 -4.15 1.79 1.91
C LEU A 98 -2.70 2.24 1.71
N HIS A 99 -1.83 1.36 1.23
CA HIS A 99 -0.47 1.70 0.84
C HIS A 99 -0.44 2.75 -0.29
N GLU A 100 -1.25 2.57 -1.32
CA GLU A 100 -1.36 3.53 -2.40
C GLU A 100 -1.92 4.87 -1.92
N ALA A 101 -2.94 4.86 -1.08
CA ALA A 101 -3.48 6.08 -0.48
C ALA A 101 -2.42 6.78 0.39
N ALA A 102 -1.66 6.04 1.21
CA ALA A 102 -0.56 6.59 2.01
C ALA A 102 0.53 7.20 1.13
N ARG A 103 0.91 6.53 0.02
CA ARG A 103 1.86 7.03 -0.98
C ARG A 103 1.38 8.34 -1.61
N PHE A 104 0.12 8.40 -2.01
CA PHE A 104 -0.49 9.62 -2.52
C PHE A 104 -0.40 10.76 -1.50
N TYR A 105 -0.81 10.53 -0.26
CA TYR A 105 -0.79 11.55 0.79
C TYR A 105 0.63 12.02 1.12
N ARG A 106 1.65 11.14 1.06
CA ARG A 106 3.04 11.52 1.24
C ARG A 106 3.50 12.50 0.15
N ILE A 107 3.14 12.27 -1.11
CA ILE A 107 3.42 13.19 -2.21
C ILE A 107 2.73 14.54 -1.98
N GLN A 108 1.50 14.54 -1.50
CA GLN A 108 0.75 15.76 -1.24
C GLN A 108 1.34 16.58 -0.08
N LEU A 109 1.96 15.97 0.91
CA LEU A 109 2.59 16.70 2.03
C LEU A 109 3.58 17.75 1.53
N HIS A 110 4.46 17.36 0.60
CA HIS A 110 5.50 18.27 0.08
C HIS A 110 4.97 19.33 -0.90
N ARG A 111 3.73 19.20 -1.34
CA ARG A 111 3.06 20.17 -2.24
C ARG A 111 2.22 21.21 -1.50
N HIS A 112 2.04 21.06 -0.17
CA HIS A 112 1.14 21.89 0.64
C HIS A 112 1.89 22.48 1.83
N SER A 113 2.31 23.74 1.69
CA SER A 113 3.12 24.44 2.70
C SER A 113 2.44 24.57 4.06
N GLU A 114 1.12 24.67 4.10
CA GLU A 114 0.33 24.72 5.34
C GLU A 114 0.47 23.43 6.18
N ALA A 115 0.59 22.28 5.53
CA ALA A 115 0.78 21.00 6.21
C ALA A 115 2.18 20.89 6.80
N VAL A 116 3.19 21.32 6.05
CA VAL A 116 4.59 21.37 6.50
C VAL A 116 4.74 22.36 7.65
N ALA A 117 4.15 23.56 7.54
CA ALA A 117 4.19 24.58 8.59
C ALA A 117 3.55 24.08 9.88
N TYR A 118 2.41 23.37 9.80
CA TYR A 118 1.77 22.75 10.95
C TYR A 118 2.69 21.77 11.68
N LEU A 119 3.40 20.90 10.92
CA LEU A 119 4.32 19.94 11.50
C LEU A 119 5.54 20.63 12.15
N TYR A 120 6.05 21.68 11.53
CA TYR A 120 7.15 22.49 12.08
C TYR A 120 6.78 23.18 13.39
N GLN A 121 5.58 23.72 13.49
CA GLN A 121 5.05 24.29 14.73
C GLN A 121 4.93 23.25 15.86
N ARG A 122 4.77 21.97 15.51
CA ARG A 122 4.73 20.83 16.44
C ARG A 122 6.10 20.24 16.74
N GLY A 123 7.18 20.88 16.28
CA GLY A 123 8.55 20.45 16.53
C GLY A 123 9.12 19.44 15.55
N ILE A 124 8.35 18.99 14.56
CA ILE A 124 8.81 18.02 13.53
C ILE A 124 9.39 18.81 12.35
N ARG A 125 10.69 19.12 12.42
CA ARG A 125 11.38 19.99 11.44
C ARG A 125 12.27 19.24 10.44
N SER A 126 12.56 17.95 10.67
CA SER A 126 13.40 17.17 9.80
C SER A 126 12.60 16.56 8.65
N ARG A 127 12.93 16.95 7.41
CA ARG A 127 12.35 16.37 6.19
C ARG A 127 12.63 14.87 6.09
N ALA A 128 13.87 14.47 6.40
CA ALA A 128 14.24 13.05 6.42
C ALA A 128 13.38 12.24 7.41
N LEU A 129 13.03 12.82 8.57
CA LEU A 129 12.14 12.19 9.53
C LEU A 129 10.72 12.08 8.98
N LEU A 130 10.19 13.11 8.32
CA LEU A 130 8.85 13.06 7.70
C LEU A 130 8.76 11.95 6.65
N ASP A 131 9.79 11.82 5.81
CA ASP A 131 9.86 10.79 4.77
C ASP A 131 10.05 9.39 5.38
N HIS A 132 10.92 9.24 6.37
CA HIS A 132 11.13 7.98 7.07
C HIS A 132 9.85 7.48 7.77
N MET A 133 9.14 8.38 8.43
CA MET A 133 7.88 8.12 9.11
C MET A 133 6.69 8.01 8.13
N ARG A 134 6.90 8.20 6.84
CA ARG A 134 5.88 8.14 5.77
C ARG A 134 4.66 9.03 6.05
N ILE A 135 4.87 10.15 6.76
CA ILE A 135 3.80 11.11 7.05
C ILE A 135 3.30 11.73 5.74
N GLY A 136 1.98 11.87 5.64
CA GLY A 136 1.31 12.43 4.47
C GLY A 136 0.37 13.58 4.80
N TYR A 137 -0.20 14.18 3.76
CA TYR A 137 -1.25 15.19 3.88
C TYR A 137 -2.40 14.88 2.93
N ALA A 138 -3.61 14.94 3.44
CA ALA A 138 -4.85 14.82 2.68
C ALA A 138 -5.45 16.20 2.44
N PRO A 139 -5.27 16.82 1.26
CA PRO A 139 -5.90 18.10 0.93
C PRO A 139 -7.42 17.98 0.80
N GLY A 140 -7.89 16.80 0.32
CA GLY A 140 -9.29 16.52 -0.01
C GLY A 140 -9.59 16.71 -1.49
N GLY A 141 -10.58 15.99 -2.01
CA GLY A 141 -11.12 16.12 -3.35
C GLY A 141 -10.32 15.50 -4.50
N CYS A 142 -9.16 14.90 -4.24
CA CYS A 142 -8.27 14.41 -5.29
C CYS A 142 -7.88 12.94 -5.17
N LEU A 143 -7.99 12.31 -4.00
CA LEU A 143 -7.60 10.91 -3.78
C LEU A 143 -8.45 9.96 -4.63
N ARG A 144 -9.76 10.14 -4.63
CA ARG A 144 -10.69 9.31 -5.41
C ARG A 144 -10.32 9.25 -6.88
N GLY A 145 -10.08 10.41 -7.50
CA GLY A 145 -9.72 10.49 -8.92
C GLY A 145 -8.40 9.78 -9.21
N TRP A 146 -7.42 9.95 -8.34
CA TRP A 146 -6.12 9.32 -8.48
C TRP A 146 -6.19 7.78 -8.34
N LEU A 147 -6.91 7.28 -7.32
CA LEU A 147 -7.10 5.84 -7.14
C LEU A 147 -7.93 5.19 -8.26
N ALA A 148 -8.90 5.92 -8.81
CA ALA A 148 -9.67 5.45 -9.96
C ALA A 148 -8.80 5.26 -11.21
N GLN A 149 -7.80 6.13 -11.44
CA GLN A 149 -6.82 5.97 -12.52
C GLN A 149 -5.94 4.73 -12.34
N LEU A 150 -5.74 4.28 -11.10
CA LEU A 150 -5.03 3.04 -10.76
C LEU A 150 -5.95 1.79 -10.83
N GLY A 151 -7.21 1.94 -11.25
CA GLY A 151 -8.15 0.84 -11.44
C GLY A 151 -8.98 0.48 -10.21
N TYR A 152 -8.87 1.22 -9.10
CA TYR A 152 -9.70 0.94 -7.92
C TYR A 152 -11.13 1.41 -8.11
N SER A 153 -12.08 0.49 -7.85
CA SER A 153 -13.51 0.79 -7.99
C SER A 153 -14.05 1.63 -6.81
N LEU A 154 -15.09 2.43 -7.06
CA LEU A 154 -15.74 3.21 -6.01
C LEU A 154 -16.28 2.36 -4.84
N PRO A 155 -16.89 1.17 -5.07
CA PRO A 155 -17.25 0.26 -3.99
C PRO A 155 -16.06 -0.14 -3.11
N THR A 156 -14.91 -0.47 -3.71
CA THR A 156 -13.68 -0.82 -2.99
C THR A 156 -13.19 0.35 -2.12
N LEU A 157 -13.19 1.58 -2.66
CA LEU A 157 -12.81 2.78 -1.92
C LEU A 157 -13.75 3.07 -0.73
N ARG A 158 -15.06 2.83 -0.91
CA ARG A 158 -16.06 2.96 0.17
C ARG A 158 -15.86 1.90 1.25
N GLN A 159 -15.64 0.65 0.86
CA GLN A 159 -15.37 -0.46 1.79
C GLN A 159 -14.13 -0.19 2.64
N ALA A 160 -13.06 0.34 2.04
CA ALA A 160 -11.86 0.78 2.74
C ALA A 160 -12.06 2.04 3.60
N GLY A 161 -13.19 2.74 3.46
CA GLY A 161 -13.46 3.98 4.17
C GLY A 161 -12.65 5.19 3.68
N LEU A 162 -11.96 5.07 2.54
CA LEU A 162 -11.19 6.17 1.93
C LEU A 162 -12.09 7.23 1.29
N VAL A 163 -13.30 6.83 0.92
CA VAL A 163 -14.37 7.75 0.48
C VAL A 163 -15.64 7.54 1.29
N THR A 164 -16.41 8.59 1.43
CA THR A 164 -17.71 8.58 2.13
C THR A 164 -18.78 7.85 1.30
N GLY A 165 -19.93 7.55 1.91
CA GLY A 165 -21.08 6.96 1.21
C GLY A 165 -21.54 7.76 -0.02
N VAL A 166 -21.40 9.08 0.01
CA VAL A 166 -21.71 9.99 -1.10
C VAL A 166 -20.55 10.16 -2.09
N GLY A 167 -19.40 9.55 -1.84
CA GLY A 167 -18.26 9.48 -2.78
C GLY A 167 -17.23 10.60 -2.66
N TYR A 168 -17.25 11.40 -1.59
CA TYR A 168 -16.19 12.37 -1.27
C TYR A 168 -15.02 11.71 -0.53
N ASP A 169 -13.83 12.31 -0.64
CA ASP A 169 -12.66 11.87 0.13
C ASP A 169 -12.96 11.89 1.63
N ALA A 170 -12.60 10.81 2.33
CA ALA A 170 -12.88 10.69 3.77
C ALA A 170 -11.96 11.59 4.61
N TYR A 171 -10.78 11.85 4.13
CA TYR A 171 -9.82 12.75 4.74
C TYR A 171 -9.76 14.07 3.97
N VAL A 172 -9.98 15.18 4.68
CA VAL A 172 -9.89 16.52 4.14
C VAL A 172 -9.13 17.40 5.14
N ARG A 173 -8.09 18.11 4.68
CA ARG A 173 -7.19 18.95 5.47
C ARG A 173 -6.66 18.23 6.72
N ARG A 174 -6.05 17.04 6.51
CA ARG A 174 -5.52 16.22 7.60
C ARG A 174 -4.09 15.80 7.35
N ILE A 175 -3.27 15.84 8.39
CA ILE A 175 -2.00 15.11 8.40
C ILE A 175 -2.34 13.62 8.55
N ILE A 176 -1.75 12.79 7.70
CA ILE A 176 -1.98 11.35 7.65
C ILE A 176 -0.77 10.61 8.20
N PHE A 177 -1.03 9.73 9.13
CA PHE A 177 -0.06 8.82 9.73
C PHE A 177 -0.46 7.40 9.34
N PRO A 178 0.36 6.70 8.53
CA PRO A 178 0.09 5.32 8.17
C PRO A 178 0.36 4.43 9.38
N LEU A 179 -0.66 3.67 9.77
CA LEU A 179 -0.57 2.60 10.76
C LEU A 179 -0.31 1.28 10.04
N GLU A 180 -0.10 0.18 10.79
CA GLU A 180 0.16 -1.13 10.20
C GLU A 180 -0.98 -1.56 9.25
N ASP A 181 -2.23 -1.47 9.70
CA ASP A 181 -3.43 -1.91 8.95
C ASP A 181 -4.46 -0.79 8.76
N ASN A 182 -4.07 0.48 8.95
CA ASN A 182 -5.02 1.59 8.92
C ASN A 182 -4.32 2.90 8.55
N LEU A 183 -5.12 3.95 8.38
CA LEU A 183 -4.65 5.33 8.30
C LEU A 183 -5.26 6.15 9.43
N TYR A 184 -4.43 6.92 10.10
CA TYR A 184 -4.89 7.91 11.08
C TYR A 184 -4.73 9.31 10.52
N GLY A 185 -5.78 10.13 10.62
CA GLY A 185 -5.81 11.51 10.15
C GLY A 185 -5.99 12.53 11.28
N ARG A 186 -5.01 13.43 11.47
CA ARG A 186 -5.09 14.58 12.36
C ARG A 186 -5.56 15.83 11.62
N SER A 187 -6.68 16.43 12.04
CA SER A 187 -7.22 17.64 11.40
C SER A 187 -6.34 18.87 11.61
N LEU A 188 -6.17 19.66 10.55
CA LEU A 188 -5.65 21.03 10.61
C LEU A 188 -6.76 22.05 10.90
N SER A 189 -8.02 21.69 10.67
CA SER A 189 -9.17 22.58 10.91
C SER A 189 -9.63 22.48 12.37
N PRO A 190 -9.76 23.61 13.10
CA PRO A 190 -10.29 23.61 14.46
C PRO A 190 -11.77 23.17 14.55
N SER A 191 -12.55 23.41 13.48
CA SER A 191 -13.98 23.08 13.41
C SER A 191 -14.28 21.62 13.10
N ALA A 192 -13.28 20.83 12.69
CA ALA A 192 -13.46 19.42 12.37
C ALA A 192 -12.99 18.52 13.52
N PRO A 193 -13.58 17.32 13.69
CA PRO A 193 -13.10 16.35 14.67
C PRO A 193 -11.60 16.17 14.55
N PRO A 194 -10.82 16.32 15.66
CA PRO A 194 -9.37 16.37 15.59
C PRO A 194 -8.75 15.04 15.09
N HIS A 195 -9.41 13.92 15.39
CA HIS A 195 -8.93 12.57 15.10
C HIS A 195 -9.90 11.85 14.18
N ARG A 196 -9.37 11.12 13.20
CA ARG A 196 -10.15 10.22 12.34
C ARG A 196 -9.34 8.99 11.99
N PHE A 197 -9.95 7.82 12.13
CA PHE A 197 -9.45 6.53 11.64
C PHE A 197 -10.36 6.03 10.51
N LEU A 198 -9.82 5.20 9.63
CA LEU A 198 -10.66 4.42 8.72
C LEU A 198 -11.42 3.34 9.52
N PRO A 199 -12.51 2.77 8.95
CA PRO A 199 -13.16 1.61 9.53
C PRO A 199 -12.20 0.44 9.72
N GLY A 200 -12.39 -0.35 10.79
CA GLY A 200 -11.56 -1.52 11.09
C GLY A 200 -10.73 -1.36 12.35
N SER A 201 -9.65 -2.12 12.46
CA SER A 201 -8.76 -2.10 13.63
C SER A 201 -8.13 -0.72 13.80
N LYS A 202 -8.18 -0.19 15.01
CA LYS A 202 -7.43 1.01 15.42
C LYS A 202 -6.06 0.61 15.98
N GLY A 203 -5.64 -0.65 15.72
CA GLY A 203 -4.49 -1.28 16.35
C GLY A 203 -3.15 -0.66 15.97
N GLY A 204 -2.20 -0.86 16.88
CA GLY A 204 -0.80 -0.50 16.71
C GLY A 204 -0.45 0.93 17.15
N LEU A 205 0.69 1.06 17.79
CA LEU A 205 1.33 2.36 17.97
C LEU A 205 1.95 2.76 16.64
N TYR A 206 1.69 4.00 16.23
CA TYR A 206 2.30 4.58 15.04
C TYR A 206 3.82 4.39 15.08
N ALA A 207 4.35 3.82 14.00
CA ALA A 207 5.80 3.57 13.83
C ALA A 207 6.46 2.75 14.96
N TRP A 208 5.72 1.89 15.66
CA TRP A 208 6.25 1.10 16.78
C TRP A 208 7.45 0.25 16.37
N LYS A 209 7.43 -0.37 15.20
CA LYS A 209 8.58 -1.16 14.68
C LYS A 209 9.81 -0.27 14.46
N GLN A 210 9.63 0.95 13.97
CA GLN A 210 10.72 1.92 13.80
C GLN A 210 11.25 2.43 15.15
N VAL A 211 10.36 2.70 16.11
CA VAL A 211 10.77 3.14 17.46
C VAL A 211 11.58 2.05 18.19
N GLN A 212 11.24 0.78 18.02
CA GLN A 212 12.01 -0.32 18.60
C GLN A 212 13.44 -0.41 18.05
N SER A 213 13.67 -0.05 16.79
CA SER A 213 15.01 -0.07 16.19
C SER A 213 15.96 1.00 16.74
N TYR A 214 15.42 2.09 17.34
CA TYR A 214 16.21 3.16 17.99
C TYR A 214 16.53 2.89 19.46
N ARG A 215 16.09 1.78 20.03
CA ARG A 215 16.36 1.40 21.42
C ARG A 215 17.60 0.50 21.60
N LYS A 216 18.43 0.38 20.57
CA LYS A 216 19.72 -0.35 20.66
C LYS A 216 20.88 0.60 20.70
#